data_393bdf585262f2810d60b3c92f147dea
#
_entry.id   393bdf585262f2810d60b3c92f147dea
#
_cell.length_a   1.000
_cell.length_b   1.000
_cell.length_c   1.000
_cell.angle_alpha   90.00
_cell.angle_beta   90.00
_cell.angle_gamma   90.00
#
_symmetry.space_group_name_H-M   'P 1'
#
loop_
_entity.id
_entity.type
_entity.pdbx_description
1 polymer ?
#
loop_
_entity_poly.entity_id
_entity_poly.type
_entity_poly.pdbx_seq_one_letter_code
_entity_poly.pdbx_strand_id
1 'polypeptide(L)'
;MKKIRRFFKLLFRSSTGTAGLVIVIAVCLCAAFAAQLAPHDPNAMDLTNMTKPPVWMEGGDWENVLGTDNLGRDILSRMLYGAQISLVVGVLATLMSGALGMVLGLVSGYYGGIVDHVIMRIADAFYAIPGILLALVTLMVFNSSGIVTLVLVIAAISWVQYARLIRSEVLRLKEKEFVRASKTLGAPSISIIFHHILPNVWPSFIVVSTMSVAGSIITEASLSFLGVGIQAPLISWGGMLSDGRVLLATHWWVATFPGIMITVTILGITFLGNWLRDVLDPHNKGL
;
A
#
# COMPACT_ATOMS: atom_id res chain seq x y z
N MET A 1 -0.89 -20.77 21.45
CA MET A 1 -0.18 -21.64 20.50
C MET A 1 -1.11 -22.38 19.51
N LYS A 2 -2.23 -23.03 19.93
CA LYS A 2 -3.15 -23.78 19.03
C LYS A 2 -3.77 -22.91 17.91
N LYS A 3 -4.17 -21.64 18.20
CA LYS A 3 -4.77 -20.71 17.21
C LYS A 3 -3.76 -20.31 16.10
N ILE A 4 -2.52 -20.01 16.46
CA ILE A 4 -1.46 -19.63 15.51
C ILE A 4 -1.13 -20.82 14.58
N ARG A 5 -0.99 -22.03 15.13
CA ARG A 5 -0.74 -23.24 14.32
C ARG A 5 -1.89 -23.54 13.34
N ARG A 6 -3.13 -23.30 13.75
CA ARG A 6 -4.31 -23.43 12.87
C ARG A 6 -4.28 -22.38 11.75
N PHE A 7 -3.92 -21.14 12.05
CA PHE A 7 -3.80 -20.05 11.07
C PHE A 7 -2.78 -20.39 9.98
N PHE A 8 -1.57 -20.79 10.35
CA PHE A 8 -0.54 -21.23 9.39
C PHE A 8 -0.95 -22.47 8.61
N LYS A 9 -1.64 -23.44 9.24
CA LYS A 9 -2.16 -24.61 8.52
C LYS A 9 -3.19 -24.23 7.47
N LEU A 10 -4.06 -23.26 7.73
CA LEU A 10 -5.03 -22.74 6.76
C LEU A 10 -4.34 -21.98 5.62
N LEU A 11 -3.29 -21.22 5.93
CA LEU A 11 -2.50 -20.50 4.93
C LEU A 11 -1.86 -21.46 3.91
N PHE A 12 -1.13 -22.45 4.40
CA PHE A 12 -0.47 -23.44 3.52
C PHE A 12 -1.41 -24.39 2.79
N ARG A 13 -2.68 -24.44 3.18
CA ARG A 13 -3.73 -25.17 2.46
C ARG A 13 -4.32 -24.35 1.30
N SER A 14 -4.18 -23.04 1.32
CA SER A 14 -4.63 -22.14 0.27
C SER A 14 -3.48 -21.84 -0.70
N SER A 15 -3.61 -22.23 -1.96
CA SER A 15 -2.60 -21.96 -3.00
C SER A 15 -2.42 -20.45 -3.21
N THR A 16 -3.52 -19.70 -3.25
CA THR A 16 -3.48 -18.22 -3.41
C THR A 16 -2.86 -17.54 -2.20
N GLY A 17 -3.25 -17.92 -0.97
CA GLY A 17 -2.66 -17.37 0.25
C GLY A 17 -1.16 -17.65 0.35
N THR A 18 -0.73 -18.87 0.03
CA THR A 18 0.69 -19.26 0.03
C THR A 18 1.47 -18.49 -1.04
N ALA A 19 0.96 -18.41 -2.27
CA ALA A 19 1.61 -17.66 -3.34
C ALA A 19 1.73 -16.17 -2.97
N GLY A 20 0.65 -15.56 -2.45
CA GLY A 20 0.69 -14.17 -1.97
C GLY A 20 1.73 -13.94 -0.89
N LEU A 21 1.80 -14.83 0.10
CA LEU A 21 2.81 -14.73 1.17
C LEU A 21 4.24 -14.84 0.63
N VAL A 22 4.50 -15.82 -0.25
CA VAL A 22 5.85 -16.02 -0.84
C VAL A 22 6.27 -14.78 -1.62
N ILE A 23 5.40 -14.21 -2.46
CA ILE A 23 5.70 -13.00 -3.22
C ILE A 23 5.99 -11.83 -2.27
N VAL A 24 5.13 -11.58 -1.29
CA VAL A 24 5.31 -10.47 -0.34
C VAL A 24 6.61 -10.62 0.45
N ILE A 25 6.91 -11.82 0.96
CA ILE A 25 8.16 -12.09 1.66
C ILE A 25 9.36 -11.87 0.73
N ALA A 26 9.33 -12.39 -0.50
CA ALA A 26 10.42 -12.22 -1.46
C ALA A 26 10.69 -10.73 -1.74
N VAL A 27 9.65 -9.94 -1.99
CA VAL A 27 9.79 -8.49 -2.22
C VAL A 27 10.30 -7.76 -0.98
N CYS A 28 9.80 -8.11 0.22
CA CYS A 28 10.30 -7.54 1.47
C CYS A 28 11.78 -7.90 1.73
N LEU A 29 12.19 -9.12 1.43
CA LEU A 29 13.60 -9.54 1.55
C LEU A 29 14.47 -8.81 0.52
N CYS A 30 14.03 -8.68 -0.73
CA CYS A 30 14.74 -7.88 -1.74
C CYS A 30 14.92 -6.43 -1.29
N ALA A 31 13.89 -5.83 -0.69
CA ALA A 31 13.97 -4.48 -0.15
C ALA A 31 14.91 -4.40 1.07
N ALA A 32 14.79 -5.33 2.02
CA ALA A 32 15.60 -5.32 3.25
C ALA A 32 17.09 -5.54 2.97
N PHE A 33 17.40 -6.40 2.02
CA PHE A 33 18.76 -6.77 1.65
C PHE A 33 19.23 -6.09 0.34
N ALA A 34 18.60 -4.99 -0.05
CA ALA A 34 18.93 -4.30 -1.31
C ALA A 34 20.42 -3.91 -1.40
N ALA A 35 21.02 -3.42 -0.31
CA ALA A 35 22.42 -3.05 -0.27
C ALA A 35 23.39 -4.24 -0.46
N GLN A 36 22.98 -5.46 -0.10
CA GLN A 36 23.77 -6.67 -0.26
C GLN A 36 23.52 -7.37 -1.60
N LEU A 37 22.31 -7.22 -2.14
CA LEU A 37 21.90 -7.87 -3.37
C LEU A 37 22.17 -7.03 -4.62
N ALA A 38 22.29 -5.71 -4.47
CA ALA A 38 22.57 -4.80 -5.57
C ALA A 38 24.04 -5.00 -6.07
N PRO A 39 24.24 -5.32 -7.37
CA PRO A 39 25.59 -5.47 -7.89
C PRO A 39 26.34 -4.13 -7.99
N HIS A 40 25.61 -3.01 -8.14
CA HIS A 40 26.18 -1.68 -8.34
C HIS A 40 25.56 -0.65 -7.41
N ASP A 41 26.20 0.53 -7.26
CA ASP A 41 25.56 1.71 -6.70
C ASP A 41 24.38 2.12 -7.59
N PRO A 42 23.13 2.18 -7.08
CA PRO A 42 21.94 2.46 -7.89
C PRO A 42 21.92 3.89 -8.48
N ASN A 43 22.78 4.80 -8.02
CA ASN A 43 22.91 6.16 -8.52
C ASN A 43 24.19 6.38 -9.35
N ALA A 44 25.09 5.39 -9.44
CA ALA A 44 26.28 5.49 -10.27
C ALA A 44 25.90 5.62 -11.76
N MET A 45 26.30 6.71 -12.38
CA MET A 45 26.04 6.98 -13.79
C MET A 45 27.25 6.54 -14.63
N ASP A 46 26.99 5.81 -15.70
CA ASP A 46 28.00 5.45 -16.71
C ASP A 46 27.48 5.79 -18.11
N LEU A 47 27.86 6.99 -18.59
CA LEU A 47 27.42 7.49 -19.88
C LEU A 47 27.97 6.69 -21.08
N THR A 48 28.95 5.81 -20.86
CA THR A 48 29.46 4.90 -21.88
C THR A 48 28.55 3.67 -22.07
N ASN A 49 27.79 3.30 -21.06
CA ASN A 49 26.89 2.18 -21.02
C ASN A 49 25.40 2.59 -20.95
N MET A 50 25.03 3.69 -21.60
CA MET A 50 23.63 4.15 -21.64
C MET A 50 22.76 3.17 -22.42
N THR A 51 21.58 2.86 -21.85
CA THR A 51 20.55 1.98 -22.44
C THR A 51 21.08 0.63 -22.94
N LYS A 52 22.08 0.08 -22.24
CA LYS A 52 22.61 -1.25 -22.53
C LYS A 52 21.52 -2.30 -22.33
N PRO A 53 21.37 -3.26 -23.26
CA PRO A 53 20.31 -4.25 -23.18
C PRO A 53 20.57 -5.30 -22.08
N PRO A 54 19.53 -6.03 -21.65
CA PRO A 54 19.68 -7.17 -20.75
C PRO A 54 20.62 -8.25 -21.29
N VAL A 55 21.22 -9.05 -20.40
CA VAL A 55 22.25 -10.07 -20.72
C VAL A 55 21.83 -11.08 -21.79
N TRP A 56 20.56 -11.37 -21.96
CA TRP A 56 20.04 -12.31 -22.99
C TRP A 56 19.78 -11.66 -24.35
N MET A 57 20.06 -10.39 -24.51
CA MET A 57 19.94 -9.67 -25.79
C MET A 57 21.33 -9.37 -26.37
N GLU A 58 21.40 -9.18 -27.67
CA GLU A 58 22.63 -8.79 -28.36
C GLU A 58 23.14 -7.45 -27.79
N GLY A 59 24.43 -7.40 -27.43
CA GLY A 59 25.04 -6.25 -26.76
C GLY A 59 24.89 -6.19 -25.26
N GLY A 60 24.16 -7.14 -24.64
CA GLY A 60 24.07 -7.28 -23.18
C GLY A 60 25.27 -8.03 -22.59
N ASP A 61 25.51 -7.85 -21.29
CA ASP A 61 26.54 -8.57 -20.55
C ASP A 61 26.10 -8.91 -19.11
N TRP A 62 26.92 -9.70 -18.42
CA TRP A 62 26.66 -10.13 -17.05
C TRP A 62 26.93 -9.04 -16.00
N GLU A 63 27.54 -7.93 -16.39
CA GLU A 63 27.78 -6.80 -15.49
C GLU A 63 26.45 -6.09 -15.16
N ASN A 64 25.59 -5.90 -16.17
CA ASN A 64 24.26 -5.31 -15.99
C ASN A 64 23.17 -6.29 -16.43
N VAL A 65 22.83 -7.25 -15.57
CA VAL A 65 21.94 -8.40 -15.89
C VAL A 65 20.61 -7.98 -16.51
N LEU A 66 19.96 -6.92 -16.00
CA LEU A 66 18.72 -6.37 -16.54
C LEU A 66 18.93 -5.18 -17.45
N GLY A 67 20.20 -4.88 -17.80
CA GLY A 67 20.58 -3.72 -18.58
C GLY A 67 20.65 -2.44 -17.76
N THR A 68 20.82 -1.32 -18.49
CA THR A 68 20.97 0.02 -17.91
C THR A 68 19.88 0.97 -18.41
N ASP A 69 19.70 2.06 -17.67
CA ASP A 69 18.76 3.12 -18.04
C ASP A 69 19.42 4.20 -18.95
N ASN A 70 18.71 5.31 -19.18
CA ASN A 70 19.15 6.42 -20.01
C ASN A 70 20.37 7.19 -19.50
N LEU A 71 20.81 6.94 -18.26
CA LEU A 71 22.02 7.51 -17.66
C LEU A 71 23.09 6.44 -17.40
N GLY A 72 22.90 5.24 -17.92
CA GLY A 72 23.81 4.11 -17.72
C GLY A 72 23.76 3.51 -16.32
N ARG A 73 22.71 3.79 -15.52
CA ARG A 73 22.54 3.25 -14.16
C ARG A 73 21.98 1.84 -14.24
N ASP A 74 22.46 0.93 -13.37
CA ASP A 74 22.03 -0.47 -13.34
C ASP A 74 20.56 -0.64 -12.91
N ILE A 75 19.75 -1.25 -13.76
CA ILE A 75 18.31 -1.41 -13.54
C ILE A 75 18.04 -2.35 -12.36
N LEU A 76 18.79 -3.46 -12.22
CA LEU A 76 18.58 -4.41 -11.13
C LEU A 76 18.83 -3.75 -9.77
N SER A 77 19.94 -3.06 -9.60
CA SER A 77 20.26 -2.33 -8.37
C SER A 77 19.18 -1.28 -8.05
N ARG A 78 18.74 -0.53 -9.04
CA ARG A 78 17.69 0.48 -8.88
C ARG A 78 16.33 -0.15 -8.50
N MET A 79 15.99 -1.30 -9.05
CA MET A 79 14.76 -2.02 -8.69
C MET A 79 14.76 -2.49 -7.24
N LEU A 80 15.90 -2.98 -6.74
CA LEU A 80 16.07 -3.42 -5.35
C LEU A 80 15.93 -2.25 -4.36
N TYR A 81 16.60 -1.13 -4.64
CA TYR A 81 16.47 0.08 -3.80
C TYR A 81 15.09 0.75 -3.97
N GLY A 82 14.52 0.72 -5.16
CA GLY A 82 13.17 1.21 -5.43
C GLY A 82 12.11 0.47 -4.62
N ALA A 83 12.31 -0.83 -4.36
CA ALA A 83 11.44 -1.62 -3.48
C ALA A 83 11.34 -1.04 -2.07
N GLN A 84 12.46 -0.55 -1.50
CA GLN A 84 12.46 0.06 -0.16
C GLN A 84 11.51 1.24 -0.09
N ILE A 85 11.65 2.19 -1.02
CA ILE A 85 10.86 3.42 -1.02
C ILE A 85 9.39 3.14 -1.30
N SER A 86 9.09 2.36 -2.35
CA SER A 86 7.70 2.06 -2.74
C SER A 86 6.96 1.29 -1.65
N LEU A 87 7.61 0.32 -0.97
CA LEU A 87 7.01 -0.39 0.17
C LEU A 87 6.84 0.51 1.40
N VAL A 88 7.85 1.32 1.75
CA VAL A 88 7.77 2.24 2.89
C VAL A 88 6.63 3.23 2.72
N VAL A 89 6.51 3.86 1.54
CA VAL A 89 5.41 4.79 1.25
C VAL A 89 4.07 4.06 1.31
N GLY A 90 3.95 2.89 0.67
CA GLY A 90 2.72 2.10 0.66
C GLY A 90 2.24 1.72 2.06
N VAL A 91 3.15 1.24 2.91
CA VAL A 91 2.83 0.83 4.29
C VAL A 91 2.53 2.03 5.18
N LEU A 92 3.37 3.07 5.17
CA LEU A 92 3.18 4.24 6.04
C LEU A 92 1.92 5.03 5.68
N ALA A 93 1.64 5.23 4.40
CA ALA A 93 0.42 5.88 3.95
C ALA A 93 -0.83 5.10 4.38
N THR A 94 -0.80 3.77 4.28
CA THR A 94 -1.87 2.88 4.75
C THR A 94 -2.06 2.95 6.26
N LEU A 95 -0.98 2.92 7.04
CA LEU A 95 -1.06 3.02 8.50
C LEU A 95 -1.65 4.36 8.95
N MET A 96 -1.21 5.47 8.33
CA MET A 96 -1.70 6.79 8.67
C MET A 96 -3.16 7.00 8.25
N SER A 97 -3.53 6.62 7.03
CA SER A 97 -4.93 6.70 6.57
C SER A 97 -5.85 5.79 7.39
N GLY A 98 -5.37 4.59 7.71
CA GLY A 98 -6.09 3.64 8.56
C GLY A 98 -6.30 4.15 9.98
N ALA A 99 -5.27 4.71 10.61
CA ALA A 99 -5.37 5.30 11.95
C ALA A 99 -6.37 6.47 11.98
N LEU A 100 -6.25 7.41 11.04
CA LEU A 100 -7.17 8.54 10.93
C LEU A 100 -8.61 8.08 10.65
N GLY A 101 -8.80 7.20 9.68
CA GLY A 101 -10.12 6.69 9.31
C GLY A 101 -10.74 5.81 10.40
N MET A 102 -9.93 5.04 11.17
CA MET A 102 -10.40 4.29 12.34
C MET A 102 -10.99 5.23 13.38
N VAL A 103 -10.25 6.27 13.78
CA VAL A 103 -10.70 7.24 14.79
C VAL A 103 -11.98 7.94 14.32
N LEU A 104 -11.97 8.49 13.11
CA LEU A 104 -13.13 9.22 12.58
C LEU A 104 -14.35 8.31 12.36
N GLY A 105 -14.14 7.09 11.91
CA GLY A 105 -15.21 6.10 11.73
C GLY A 105 -15.82 5.63 13.06
N LEU A 106 -14.99 5.39 14.09
CA LEU A 106 -15.47 5.06 15.44
C LEU A 106 -16.30 6.21 16.04
N VAL A 107 -15.79 7.43 15.96
CA VAL A 107 -16.46 8.62 16.50
C VAL A 107 -17.78 8.88 15.77
N SER A 108 -17.74 8.90 14.45
CA SER A 108 -18.92 9.10 13.59
C SER A 108 -19.99 8.02 13.84
N GLY A 109 -19.62 6.74 13.77
CA GLY A 109 -20.55 5.63 13.95
C GLY A 109 -21.12 5.52 15.37
N TYR A 110 -20.32 5.80 16.40
CA TYR A 110 -20.74 5.66 17.79
C TYR A 110 -21.64 6.81 18.24
N TYR A 111 -21.21 8.05 18.08
CA TYR A 111 -21.97 9.22 18.54
C TYR A 111 -23.15 9.56 17.64
N GLY A 112 -23.00 9.41 16.32
CA GLY A 112 -24.08 9.72 15.37
C GLY A 112 -24.42 11.22 15.31
N GLY A 113 -25.65 11.55 14.89
CA GLY A 113 -26.18 12.91 14.90
C GLY A 113 -25.31 13.91 14.12
N ILE A 114 -25.07 15.08 14.70
CA ILE A 114 -24.31 16.17 14.05
C ILE A 114 -22.86 15.76 13.78
N VAL A 115 -22.23 15.02 14.72
CA VAL A 115 -20.84 14.55 14.56
C VAL A 115 -20.71 13.68 13.33
N ASP A 116 -21.61 12.73 13.16
CA ASP A 116 -21.65 11.86 11.99
C ASP A 116 -21.87 12.67 10.70
N HIS A 117 -22.84 13.58 10.71
CA HIS A 117 -23.12 14.41 9.54
C HIS A 117 -21.93 15.26 9.11
N VAL A 118 -21.21 15.87 10.05
CA VAL A 118 -20.03 16.71 9.74
C VAL A 118 -18.91 15.84 9.16
N ILE A 119 -18.55 14.74 9.82
CA ILE A 119 -17.47 13.87 9.35
C ILE A 119 -17.80 13.30 7.98
N MET A 120 -19.02 12.80 7.76
CA MET A 120 -19.40 12.22 6.48
C MET A 120 -19.53 13.29 5.39
N ARG A 121 -19.93 14.52 5.69
CA ARG A 121 -19.95 15.62 4.71
C ARG A 121 -18.54 15.99 4.24
N ILE A 122 -17.57 15.99 5.16
CA ILE A 122 -16.15 16.17 4.79
C ILE A 122 -15.70 14.99 3.91
N ALA A 123 -16.04 13.76 4.30
CA ALA A 123 -15.72 12.57 3.52
C ALA A 123 -16.33 12.63 2.11
N ASP A 124 -17.57 13.11 1.97
CA ASP A 124 -18.24 13.27 0.67
C ASP A 124 -17.51 14.30 -0.21
N ALA A 125 -17.03 15.40 0.37
CA ALA A 125 -16.25 16.40 -0.35
C ALA A 125 -14.94 15.82 -0.91
N PHE A 126 -14.25 14.96 -0.15
CA PHE A 126 -13.06 14.26 -0.64
C PHE A 126 -13.37 13.28 -1.77
N TYR A 127 -14.51 12.59 -1.74
CA TYR A 127 -14.92 11.69 -2.82
C TYR A 127 -15.48 12.39 -4.06
N ALA A 128 -15.88 13.64 -3.97
CA ALA A 128 -16.34 14.42 -5.11
C ALA A 128 -15.23 14.73 -6.13
N ILE A 129 -13.97 14.69 -5.68
CA ILE A 129 -12.78 14.94 -6.51
C ILE A 129 -12.05 13.61 -6.73
N PRO A 130 -11.67 13.26 -7.98
CA PRO A 130 -10.81 12.11 -8.22
C PRO A 130 -9.52 12.19 -7.37
N GLY A 131 -9.25 11.15 -6.55
CA GLY A 131 -8.18 11.19 -5.55
C GLY A 131 -6.80 11.53 -6.12
N ILE A 132 -6.49 11.02 -7.33
CA ILE A 132 -5.21 11.33 -8.00
C ILE A 132 -5.08 12.82 -8.36
N LEU A 133 -6.17 13.48 -8.77
CA LEU A 133 -6.17 14.91 -9.06
C LEU A 133 -5.99 15.74 -7.79
N LEU A 134 -6.65 15.32 -6.69
CA LEU A 134 -6.49 15.97 -5.40
C LEU A 134 -5.04 15.83 -4.90
N ALA A 135 -4.43 14.65 -5.07
CA ALA A 135 -3.03 14.42 -4.73
C ALA A 135 -2.09 15.31 -5.55
N LEU A 136 -2.28 15.36 -6.88
CA LEU A 136 -1.49 16.20 -7.78
C LEU A 136 -1.52 17.67 -7.37
N VAL A 137 -2.72 18.23 -7.21
CA VAL A 137 -2.87 19.64 -6.83
C VAL A 137 -2.22 19.90 -5.46
N THR A 138 -2.43 19.01 -4.50
CA THR A 138 -1.85 19.14 -3.16
C THR A 138 -0.32 19.14 -3.21
N LEU A 139 0.31 18.21 -3.94
CA LEU A 139 1.76 18.14 -4.09
C LEU A 139 2.33 19.35 -4.82
N MET A 140 1.65 19.85 -5.85
CA MET A 140 2.06 21.06 -6.57
C MET A 140 2.00 22.31 -5.71
N VAL A 141 0.95 22.46 -4.88
CA VAL A 141 0.81 23.61 -3.97
C VAL A 141 1.88 23.61 -2.89
N PHE A 142 2.16 22.46 -2.30
CA PHE A 142 3.21 22.36 -1.26
C PHE A 142 4.64 22.41 -1.81
N ASN A 143 4.80 22.22 -3.13
CA ASN A 143 6.10 22.22 -3.84
C ASN A 143 7.18 21.41 -3.10
N SER A 144 6.78 20.27 -2.53
CA SER A 144 7.64 19.42 -1.72
C SER A 144 7.59 18.00 -2.26
N SER A 145 8.74 17.53 -2.70
CA SER A 145 8.96 16.16 -3.15
C SER A 145 9.72 15.39 -2.07
N GLY A 146 9.10 14.36 -1.53
CA GLY A 146 9.75 13.53 -0.51
C GLY A 146 8.81 12.49 0.08
N ILE A 147 9.39 11.49 0.74
CA ILE A 147 8.64 10.36 1.31
C ILE A 147 7.54 10.85 2.26
N VAL A 148 7.88 11.77 3.17
CA VAL A 148 6.95 12.25 4.20
C VAL A 148 5.76 12.97 3.58
N THR A 149 6.02 13.91 2.66
CA THR A 149 4.94 14.66 1.98
C THR A 149 4.03 13.71 1.20
N LEU A 150 4.61 12.77 0.47
CA LEU A 150 3.85 11.81 -0.32
C LEU A 150 2.99 10.91 0.56
N VAL A 151 3.54 10.39 1.66
CA VAL A 151 2.81 9.61 2.67
C VAL A 151 1.64 10.40 3.24
N LEU A 152 1.85 11.66 3.63
CA LEU A 152 0.81 12.52 4.19
C LEU A 152 -0.30 12.79 3.18
N VAL A 153 0.04 13.08 1.92
CA VAL A 153 -0.94 13.35 0.86
C VAL A 153 -1.77 12.11 0.55
N ILE A 154 -1.13 10.94 0.39
CA ILE A 154 -1.85 9.69 0.15
C ILE A 154 -2.75 9.36 1.36
N ALA A 155 -2.26 9.53 2.58
CA ALA A 155 -3.04 9.29 3.78
C ALA A 155 -4.24 10.24 3.90
N ALA A 156 -4.05 11.54 3.58
CA ALA A 156 -5.11 12.55 3.61
C ALA A 156 -6.23 12.31 2.59
N ILE A 157 -5.99 11.49 1.58
CA ILE A 157 -7.03 11.13 0.58
C ILE A 157 -7.67 9.79 0.92
N SER A 158 -6.88 8.84 1.41
CA SER A 158 -7.31 7.44 1.59
C SER A 158 -8.06 7.18 2.91
N TRP A 159 -8.07 8.10 3.88
CA TRP A 159 -8.75 7.91 5.17
C TRP A 159 -10.26 7.69 5.05
N VAL A 160 -10.88 8.27 4.04
CA VAL A 160 -12.34 8.25 3.85
C VAL A 160 -12.89 6.82 3.71
N GLN A 161 -12.20 5.99 2.95
CA GLN A 161 -12.59 4.59 2.76
C GLN A 161 -12.61 3.83 4.11
N TYR A 162 -11.61 4.07 4.97
CA TYR A 162 -11.57 3.49 6.32
C TYR A 162 -12.68 4.04 7.21
N ALA A 163 -12.87 5.36 7.22
CA ALA A 163 -13.89 5.99 8.03
C ALA A 163 -15.29 5.46 7.70
N ARG A 164 -15.63 5.31 6.42
CA ARG A 164 -16.91 4.74 5.98
C ARG A 164 -17.07 3.27 6.36
N LEU A 165 -16.03 2.45 6.18
CA LEU A 165 -16.06 1.05 6.57
C LEU A 165 -16.28 0.91 8.09
N ILE A 166 -15.44 1.58 8.87
CA ILE A 166 -15.49 1.50 10.33
C ILE A 166 -16.83 2.02 10.86
N ARG A 167 -17.31 3.14 10.31
CA ARG A 167 -18.63 3.66 10.65
C ARG A 167 -19.74 2.62 10.41
N SER A 168 -19.73 1.96 9.26
CA SER A 168 -20.76 0.96 8.94
C SER A 168 -20.73 -0.23 9.91
N GLU A 169 -19.53 -0.70 10.26
CA GLU A 169 -19.36 -1.76 11.27
C GLU A 169 -19.81 -1.32 12.67
N VAL A 170 -19.49 -0.09 13.07
CA VAL A 170 -19.91 0.46 14.36
C VAL A 170 -21.44 0.56 14.44
N LEU A 171 -22.10 1.04 13.40
CA LEU A 171 -23.56 1.13 13.34
C LEU A 171 -24.20 -0.25 13.48
N ARG A 172 -23.64 -1.28 12.82
CA ARG A 172 -24.10 -2.67 12.95
C ARG A 172 -23.88 -3.22 14.36
N LEU A 173 -22.72 -2.93 14.96
CA LEU A 173 -22.37 -3.44 16.30
C LEU A 173 -23.17 -2.77 17.42
N LYS A 174 -23.52 -1.49 17.29
CA LYS A 174 -24.35 -0.76 18.28
C LYS A 174 -25.69 -1.43 18.56
N GLU A 175 -26.26 -2.10 17.56
CA GLU A 175 -27.55 -2.78 17.67
C GLU A 175 -27.44 -4.19 18.28
N LYS A 176 -26.22 -4.70 18.50
CA LYS A 176 -26.02 -6.02 19.13
C LYS A 176 -26.37 -5.99 20.63
N GLU A 177 -26.97 -7.07 21.11
CA GLU A 177 -27.45 -7.20 22.50
C GLU A 177 -26.38 -6.90 23.55
N PHE A 178 -25.15 -7.40 23.35
CA PHE A 178 -24.06 -7.20 24.30
C PHE A 178 -23.63 -5.73 24.43
N VAL A 179 -23.73 -4.93 23.34
CA VAL A 179 -23.43 -3.48 23.38
C VAL A 179 -24.57 -2.75 24.06
N ARG A 180 -25.83 -3.09 23.72
CA ARG A 180 -27.01 -2.50 24.34
C ARG A 180 -27.08 -2.78 25.84
N ALA A 181 -26.82 -4.03 26.25
CA ALA A 181 -26.73 -4.41 27.65
C ALA A 181 -25.68 -3.60 28.43
N SER A 182 -24.45 -3.47 27.86
CA SER A 182 -23.39 -2.66 28.48
C SER A 182 -23.82 -1.21 28.67
N LYS A 183 -24.52 -0.63 27.68
CA LYS A 183 -25.04 0.74 27.74
C LYS A 183 -26.13 0.88 28.82
N THR A 184 -27.03 -0.08 28.93
CA THR A 184 -28.11 -0.10 29.95
C THR A 184 -27.53 -0.22 31.37
N LEU A 185 -26.44 -0.94 31.55
CA LEU A 185 -25.70 -1.06 32.82
C LEU A 185 -24.87 0.20 33.17
N GLY A 186 -24.93 1.26 32.35
CA GLY A 186 -24.27 2.54 32.64
C GLY A 186 -22.78 2.58 32.27
N ALA A 187 -22.26 1.64 31.43
CA ALA A 187 -20.87 1.66 31.03
C ALA A 187 -20.54 2.96 30.25
N PRO A 188 -19.40 3.64 30.53
CA PRO A 188 -19.03 4.84 29.82
C PRO A 188 -18.74 4.57 28.35
N SER A 189 -19.07 5.51 27.47
CA SER A 189 -18.93 5.38 26.01
C SER A 189 -17.54 4.93 25.55
N ILE A 190 -16.48 5.48 26.18
CA ILE A 190 -15.10 5.10 25.89
C ILE A 190 -14.87 3.60 26.17
N SER A 191 -15.37 3.10 27.31
CA SER A 191 -15.26 1.67 27.65
C SER A 191 -15.97 0.80 26.61
N ILE A 192 -17.17 1.19 26.18
CA ILE A 192 -17.92 0.46 25.15
C ILE A 192 -17.15 0.44 23.81
N ILE A 193 -16.59 1.58 23.40
CA ILE A 193 -15.81 1.68 22.15
C ILE A 193 -14.59 0.76 22.22
N PHE A 194 -13.77 0.85 23.27
CA PHE A 194 -12.49 0.12 23.32
C PHE A 194 -12.63 -1.36 23.66
N HIS A 195 -13.60 -1.75 24.50
CA HIS A 195 -13.75 -3.15 24.94
C HIS A 195 -14.75 -3.97 24.13
N HIS A 196 -15.74 -3.31 23.50
CA HIS A 196 -16.78 -4.02 22.78
C HIS A 196 -16.79 -3.76 21.28
N ILE A 197 -16.56 -2.52 20.82
CA ILE A 197 -16.65 -2.17 19.41
C ILE A 197 -15.32 -2.42 18.71
N LEU A 198 -14.24 -1.79 19.14
CA LEU A 198 -12.93 -1.84 18.48
C LEU A 198 -12.41 -3.28 18.26
N PRO A 199 -12.48 -4.21 19.22
CA PRO A 199 -12.03 -5.58 18.99
C PRO A 199 -12.82 -6.33 17.91
N ASN A 200 -14.11 -5.98 17.74
CA ASN A 200 -14.99 -6.59 16.75
C ASN A 200 -14.86 -5.98 15.34
N VAL A 201 -14.37 -4.74 15.24
CA VAL A 201 -14.08 -4.05 13.97
C VAL A 201 -12.68 -4.41 13.43
N TRP A 202 -11.77 -4.84 14.33
CA TRP A 202 -10.36 -5.09 14.00
C TRP A 202 -10.14 -6.07 12.84
N PRO A 203 -10.88 -7.19 12.70
CA PRO A 203 -10.74 -8.09 11.55
C PRO A 203 -11.00 -7.40 10.20
N SER A 204 -12.09 -6.65 10.08
CA SER A 204 -12.43 -5.90 8.87
C SER A 204 -11.38 -4.83 8.56
N PHE A 205 -10.87 -4.14 9.59
CA PHE A 205 -9.80 -3.16 9.45
C PHE A 205 -8.52 -3.77 8.90
N ILE A 206 -8.06 -4.92 9.42
CA ILE A 206 -6.85 -5.60 8.94
C ILE A 206 -6.98 -5.99 7.47
N VAL A 207 -8.12 -6.56 7.08
CA VAL A 207 -8.37 -6.97 5.68
C VAL A 207 -8.27 -5.78 4.73
N VAL A 208 -8.98 -4.69 5.05
CA VAL A 208 -8.93 -3.49 4.19
C VAL A 208 -7.55 -2.86 4.20
N SER A 209 -6.85 -2.82 5.35
CA SER A 209 -5.48 -2.30 5.43
C SER A 209 -4.53 -3.08 4.52
N THR A 210 -4.62 -4.42 4.51
CA THR A 210 -3.78 -5.23 3.62
C THR A 210 -4.00 -4.86 2.15
N MET A 211 -5.26 -4.71 1.72
CA MET A 211 -5.57 -4.33 0.33
C MET A 211 -5.17 -2.86 0.02
N SER A 212 -5.27 -1.98 1.01
CA SER A 212 -4.92 -0.57 0.85
C SER A 212 -3.43 -0.33 0.66
N VAL A 213 -2.55 -1.24 1.14
CA VAL A 213 -1.11 -1.16 0.83
C VAL A 213 -0.88 -1.22 -0.68
N ALA A 214 -1.55 -2.15 -1.38
CA ALA A 214 -1.47 -2.25 -2.84
C ALA A 214 -1.97 -0.96 -3.52
N GLY A 215 -3.10 -0.41 -3.06
CA GLY A 215 -3.64 0.86 -3.56
C GLY A 215 -2.71 2.05 -3.34
N SER A 216 -2.05 2.11 -2.17
CA SER A 216 -1.09 3.17 -1.84
C SER A 216 0.18 3.08 -2.71
N ILE A 217 0.67 1.86 -3.00
CA ILE A 217 1.80 1.64 -3.93
C ILE A 217 1.42 2.10 -5.35
N ILE A 218 0.21 1.77 -5.83
CA ILE A 218 -0.26 2.24 -7.14
C ILE A 218 -0.33 3.76 -7.17
N THR A 219 -0.86 4.38 -6.12
CA THR A 219 -0.99 5.84 -6.05
C THR A 219 0.38 6.51 -6.02
N GLU A 220 1.33 6.00 -5.21
CA GLU A 220 2.73 6.46 -5.21
C GLU A 220 3.34 6.35 -6.61
N ALA A 221 3.25 5.17 -7.23
CA ALA A 221 3.82 4.93 -8.55
C ALA A 221 3.20 5.84 -9.62
N SER A 222 1.90 6.09 -9.55
CA SER A 222 1.21 6.99 -10.47
C SER A 222 1.65 8.44 -10.30
N LEU A 223 1.81 8.93 -9.07
CA LEU A 223 2.27 10.28 -8.78
C LEU A 223 3.75 10.47 -9.19
N SER A 224 4.59 9.47 -8.92
CA SER A 224 5.99 9.46 -9.35
C SER A 224 6.12 9.40 -10.88
N PHE A 225 5.29 8.60 -11.55
CA PHE A 225 5.21 8.53 -13.02
C PHE A 225 4.81 9.87 -13.66
N LEU A 226 3.92 10.61 -13.00
CA LEU A 226 3.51 11.96 -13.43
C LEU A 226 4.54 13.05 -13.06
N GLY A 227 5.65 12.69 -12.42
CA GLY A 227 6.76 13.59 -12.13
C GLY A 227 6.61 14.44 -10.85
N VAL A 228 5.58 14.18 -10.03
CA VAL A 228 5.33 14.93 -8.77
C VAL A 228 5.58 14.10 -7.51
N GLY A 229 5.96 12.81 -7.67
CA GLY A 229 6.25 11.90 -6.57
C GLY A 229 7.69 11.98 -6.08
N ILE A 230 8.30 10.80 -5.87
CA ILE A 230 9.68 10.65 -5.40
C ILE A 230 10.65 11.18 -6.45
N GLN A 231 11.56 12.05 -6.02
CA GLN A 231 12.60 12.67 -6.86
C GLN A 231 14.00 12.17 -6.49
N ALA A 232 14.92 12.26 -7.43
CA ALA A 232 16.34 11.96 -7.18
C ALA A 232 16.88 12.76 -5.97
N PRO A 233 17.78 12.19 -5.16
CA PRO A 233 18.48 10.92 -5.35
C PRO A 233 17.71 9.67 -4.88
N LEU A 234 16.49 9.82 -4.37
CA LEU A 234 15.66 8.70 -3.96
C LEU A 234 15.12 7.96 -5.19
N ILE A 235 14.99 6.63 -5.07
CA ILE A 235 14.57 5.76 -6.16
C ILE A 235 13.24 5.12 -5.77
N SER A 236 12.22 5.23 -6.63
CA SER A 236 10.99 4.44 -6.53
C SER A 236 10.70 3.76 -7.86
N TRP A 237 9.92 2.68 -7.83
CA TRP A 237 9.51 2.00 -9.06
C TRP A 237 8.72 2.91 -10.00
N GLY A 238 7.87 3.80 -9.43
CA GLY A 238 7.13 4.78 -10.22
C GLY A 238 8.02 5.81 -10.91
N GLY A 239 9.10 6.27 -10.23
CA GLY A 239 10.12 7.13 -10.82
C GLY A 239 10.87 6.44 -11.96
N MET A 240 11.26 5.18 -11.79
CA MET A 240 11.89 4.38 -12.84
C MET A 240 10.97 4.21 -14.06
N LEU A 241 9.66 3.98 -13.84
CA LEU A 241 8.67 3.96 -14.93
C LEU A 241 8.61 5.29 -15.69
N SER A 242 8.66 6.41 -14.98
CA SER A 242 8.69 7.75 -15.58
C SER A 242 9.92 7.95 -16.44
N ASP A 243 11.11 7.57 -15.94
CA ASP A 243 12.38 7.65 -16.68
C ASP A 243 12.32 6.81 -17.97
N GLY A 244 11.74 5.60 -17.89
CA GLY A 244 11.68 4.67 -19.02
C GLY A 244 10.56 4.90 -20.03
N ARG A 245 9.55 5.75 -19.74
CA ARG A 245 8.34 5.89 -20.59
C ARG A 245 8.63 6.30 -22.02
N VAL A 246 9.60 7.18 -22.23
CA VAL A 246 9.98 7.67 -23.55
C VAL A 246 10.82 6.66 -24.34
N LEU A 247 11.35 5.65 -23.67
CA LEU A 247 12.20 4.61 -24.22
C LEU A 247 11.44 3.31 -24.54
N LEU A 248 10.13 3.22 -24.26
CA LEU A 248 9.34 1.98 -24.39
C LEU A 248 9.41 1.37 -25.80
N ALA A 249 9.48 2.18 -26.84
CA ALA A 249 9.52 1.71 -28.22
C ALA A 249 10.91 1.16 -28.64
N THR A 250 11.98 1.58 -27.98
CA THR A 250 13.36 1.26 -28.37
C THR A 250 14.11 0.45 -27.33
N HIS A 251 13.92 0.76 -26.04
CA HIS A 251 14.62 0.16 -24.90
C HIS A 251 13.60 -0.23 -23.82
N TRP A 252 12.67 -1.10 -24.19
CA TRP A 252 11.49 -1.49 -23.44
C TRP A 252 11.79 -1.96 -22.00
N TRP A 253 12.96 -2.54 -21.75
CA TRP A 253 13.36 -3.10 -20.45
C TRP A 253 13.40 -2.05 -19.34
N VAL A 254 13.74 -0.78 -19.67
CA VAL A 254 13.87 0.30 -18.69
C VAL A 254 12.58 0.56 -17.93
N ALA A 255 11.43 0.48 -18.61
CA ALA A 255 10.11 0.67 -17.98
C ALA A 255 9.43 -0.65 -17.61
N THR A 256 9.65 -1.71 -18.39
CA THR A 256 8.92 -2.99 -18.21
C THR A 256 9.30 -3.67 -16.91
N PHE A 257 10.58 -3.71 -16.53
CA PHE A 257 10.99 -4.38 -15.29
C PHE A 257 10.42 -3.71 -14.02
N PRO A 258 10.50 -2.38 -13.85
CA PRO A 258 9.82 -1.73 -12.73
C PRO A 258 8.30 -1.96 -12.73
N GLY A 259 7.68 -1.95 -13.91
CA GLY A 259 6.26 -2.24 -14.07
C GLY A 259 5.88 -3.66 -13.63
N ILE A 260 6.70 -4.66 -13.97
CA ILE A 260 6.54 -6.04 -13.51
C ILE A 260 6.66 -6.12 -12.00
N MET A 261 7.64 -5.44 -11.38
CA MET A 261 7.82 -5.45 -9.93
C MET A 261 6.62 -4.87 -9.20
N ILE A 262 6.07 -3.74 -9.67
CA ILE A 262 4.84 -3.16 -9.14
C ILE A 262 3.70 -4.18 -9.25
N THR A 263 3.50 -4.76 -10.44
CA THR A 263 2.41 -5.70 -10.71
C THR A 263 2.50 -6.95 -9.84
N VAL A 264 3.67 -7.58 -9.75
CA VAL A 264 3.90 -8.77 -8.93
C VAL A 264 3.66 -8.47 -7.44
N THR A 265 4.15 -7.33 -6.96
CA THR A 265 3.95 -6.91 -5.57
C THR A 265 2.48 -6.71 -5.25
N ILE A 266 1.73 -6.03 -6.11
CA ILE A 266 0.29 -5.79 -5.95
C ILE A 266 -0.48 -7.11 -5.97
N LEU A 267 -0.16 -8.02 -6.88
CA LEU A 267 -0.77 -9.36 -6.95
C LEU A 267 -0.49 -10.14 -5.67
N GLY A 268 0.75 -10.13 -5.18
CA GLY A 268 1.12 -10.80 -3.92
C GLY A 268 0.32 -10.27 -2.74
N ILE A 269 0.24 -8.95 -2.58
CA ILE A 269 -0.53 -8.30 -1.51
C ILE A 269 -2.03 -8.61 -1.66
N THR A 270 -2.57 -8.58 -2.87
CA THR A 270 -3.98 -8.84 -3.15
C THR A 270 -4.34 -10.29 -2.84
N PHE A 271 -3.52 -11.26 -3.23
CA PHE A 271 -3.73 -12.67 -2.91
C PHE A 271 -3.71 -12.92 -1.41
N LEU A 272 -2.76 -12.32 -0.71
CA LEU A 272 -2.67 -12.41 0.75
C LEU A 272 -3.88 -11.75 1.42
N GLY A 273 -4.31 -10.58 0.94
CA GLY A 273 -5.47 -9.85 1.46
C GLY A 273 -6.79 -10.60 1.26
N ASN A 274 -7.01 -11.20 0.09
CA ASN A 274 -8.18 -12.03 -0.19
C ASN A 274 -8.22 -13.25 0.72
N TRP A 275 -7.09 -13.97 0.85
CA TRP A 275 -7.00 -15.10 1.77
C TRP A 275 -7.28 -14.68 3.22
N LEU A 276 -6.74 -13.54 3.66
CA LEU A 276 -6.96 -13.02 5.00
C LEU A 276 -8.43 -12.67 5.23
N ARG A 277 -9.11 -12.12 4.22
CA ARG A 277 -10.55 -11.86 4.25
C ARG A 277 -11.33 -13.15 4.46
N ASP A 278 -11.02 -14.22 3.70
CA ASP A 278 -11.72 -15.51 3.79
C ASP A 278 -11.56 -16.15 5.17
N VAL A 279 -10.37 -16.05 5.77
CA VAL A 279 -10.07 -16.62 7.10
C VAL A 279 -10.68 -15.82 8.25
N LEU A 280 -10.77 -14.48 8.10
CA LEU A 280 -11.30 -13.60 9.14
C LEU A 280 -12.81 -13.38 9.03
N ASP A 281 -13.47 -13.83 7.94
CA ASP A 281 -14.92 -13.73 7.79
C ASP A 281 -15.62 -14.63 8.82
N PRO A 282 -16.47 -14.06 9.70
CA PRO A 282 -17.19 -14.84 10.71
C PRO A 282 -18.21 -15.82 10.12
N HIS A 283 -18.67 -15.59 8.88
CA HIS A 283 -19.67 -16.42 8.21
C HIS A 283 -19.06 -17.69 7.59
N ASN A 284 -17.75 -17.72 7.34
CA ASN A 284 -17.02 -18.86 6.78
C ASN A 284 -16.55 -19.89 7.85
N LYS A 285 -17.25 -20.02 8.99
CA LYS A 285 -16.89 -20.97 10.04
C LYS A 285 -17.11 -22.45 9.67
N GLY A 286 -17.31 -22.76 8.41
CA GLY A 286 -17.58 -24.12 7.89
C GLY A 286 -16.45 -24.77 7.09
N LEU A 287 -15.25 -24.17 6.98
CA LEU A 287 -14.09 -24.75 6.29
C LEU A 287 -13.01 -25.22 7.27
#